data_3f36a5c28b2cc45e7d3dea7467d40e16
#
_entry.id   3f36a5c28b2cc45e7d3dea7467d40e16
#
_cell.length_a   1.000
_cell.length_b   1.000
_cell.length_c   1.000
_cell.angle_alpha   90.00
_cell.angle_beta   90.00
_cell.angle_gamma   90.00
#
_symmetry.space_group_name_H-M   'P 1'
#
loop_
_entity.id
_entity.type
_entity.pdbx_description
1 polymer ?
#
loop_
_entity_poly.entity_id
_entity_poly.type
_entity_poly.pdbx_seq_one_letter_code
_entity_poly.pdbx_strand_id
1 'polypeptide(L)'
;FFDHRREHARTDWDRDGLPSEEWETLLTEMRRRADAAGHFRYALPEAYGGQNGTNLAMARIREHLAAKGLGLHNDLQNENSIVGNLMTLMVLHDFGTPEQQSRWMEPMLTGALGWCFGLTEAAHGSDATWMETRAERSVQNGVSGWRITGEKMWTTGLHKASHVLVFARHSEHQGSASGIGCFVVPTDAAGFEVGEYLWTFNMPTDHPYCTLNDVFVADSEVLGELDQGLKVAMHFVHESRIRQAASSLGAAQYCLNQTFAYTRERAPFGKPLAVNQGIQFPLVELQTEAEMLRLLIYKTAAQMDQMEKVDVAKKLTDKVSMCNYRA
;
A
#
# COMPACT_ATOMS: atom_id res chain seq x y z
N PHE A 1 19.50 7.32 -8.68
CA PHE A 1 18.06 7.24 -8.88
C PHE A 1 17.38 8.62 -8.79
N PHE A 2 17.68 9.40 -7.78
CA PHE A 2 17.02 10.68 -7.54
C PHE A 2 17.23 11.70 -8.68
N ASP A 3 18.41 11.75 -9.22
CA ASP A 3 18.76 12.64 -10.34
C ASP A 3 18.08 12.17 -11.64
N HIS A 4 18.16 10.88 -11.94
CA HIS A 4 17.49 10.27 -13.11
C HIS A 4 15.99 10.49 -13.11
N ARG A 5 15.35 10.45 -11.94
CA ARG A 5 13.92 10.65 -11.78
C ARG A 5 13.42 12.01 -12.27
N ARG A 6 14.22 13.06 -12.21
CA ARG A 6 13.87 14.39 -12.75
C ARG A 6 13.96 14.46 -14.26
N GLU A 7 14.84 13.66 -14.85
CA GLU A 7 15.17 13.68 -16.26
C GLU A 7 14.25 12.79 -17.10
N HIS A 8 13.64 11.75 -16.49
CA HIS A 8 12.83 10.77 -17.20
C HIS A 8 11.34 11.01 -17.02
N ALA A 9 10.59 10.87 -18.12
CA ALA A 9 9.13 10.91 -18.10
C ALA A 9 8.59 9.74 -17.26
N ARG A 10 7.85 10.04 -16.21
CA ARG A 10 7.26 9.01 -15.35
C ARG A 10 5.99 8.40 -15.93
N THR A 11 5.35 9.11 -16.84
CA THR A 11 4.05 8.80 -17.37
C THR A 11 4.12 8.62 -18.87
N ASP A 12 3.58 7.53 -19.36
CA ASP A 12 3.44 7.23 -20.77
C ASP A 12 1.98 7.49 -21.20
N TRP A 13 1.76 8.58 -21.90
CA TRP A 13 0.43 8.98 -22.34
C TRP A 13 -0.13 8.13 -23.48
N ASP A 14 0.72 7.46 -24.24
CA ASP A 14 0.31 6.52 -25.29
C ASP A 14 -0.14 5.17 -24.68
N ARG A 15 0.12 4.98 -23.37
CA ARG A 15 -0.28 3.82 -22.59
C ARG A 15 -1.22 4.20 -21.44
N ASP A 16 -2.26 4.95 -21.70
CA ASP A 16 -3.28 5.36 -20.72
C ASP A 16 -2.73 6.13 -19.49
N GLY A 17 -1.56 6.75 -19.63
CA GLY A 17 -0.90 7.44 -18.52
C GLY A 17 -0.23 6.51 -17.51
N LEU A 18 0.00 5.25 -17.85
CA LEU A 18 0.74 4.29 -17.05
C LEU A 18 2.20 4.74 -16.83
N PRO A 19 2.89 4.18 -15.83
CA PRO A 19 4.31 4.38 -15.69
C PRO A 19 5.06 4.00 -16.98
N SER A 20 6.00 4.84 -17.42
CA SER A 20 6.80 4.53 -18.59
C SER A 20 7.67 3.29 -18.35
N GLU A 21 8.05 2.58 -19.41
CA GLU A 21 8.94 1.40 -19.32
C GLU A 21 10.29 1.77 -18.70
N GLU A 22 10.81 2.94 -19.03
CA GLU A 22 12.05 3.46 -18.46
C GLU A 22 11.92 3.67 -16.94
N TRP A 23 10.81 4.23 -16.48
CA TRP A 23 10.51 4.40 -15.07
C TRP A 23 10.41 3.04 -14.33
N GLU A 24 9.72 2.08 -14.91
CA GLU A 24 9.61 0.71 -14.35
C GLU A 24 10.98 0.01 -14.28
N THR A 25 11.83 0.21 -15.27
CA THR A 25 13.20 -0.31 -15.30
C THR A 25 14.04 0.29 -14.17
N LEU A 26 13.96 1.61 -13.95
CA LEU A 26 14.63 2.29 -12.84
C LEU A 26 14.15 1.79 -11.47
N LEU A 27 12.84 1.61 -11.29
CA LEU A 27 12.27 1.06 -10.06
C LEU A 27 12.75 -0.38 -9.80
N THR A 28 12.83 -1.19 -10.83
CA THR A 28 13.30 -2.58 -10.74
C THR A 28 14.77 -2.63 -10.32
N GLU A 29 15.63 -1.83 -10.94
CA GLU A 29 17.04 -1.76 -10.56
C GLU A 29 17.23 -1.21 -9.14
N MET A 30 16.43 -0.23 -8.74
CA MET A 30 16.45 0.30 -7.38
C MET A 30 16.09 -0.78 -6.35
N ARG A 31 15.05 -1.57 -6.60
CA ARG A 31 14.65 -2.69 -5.72
C ARG A 31 15.74 -3.74 -5.63
N ARG A 32 16.35 -4.11 -6.76
CA ARG A 32 17.46 -5.04 -6.80
C ARG A 32 18.65 -4.57 -5.95
N ARG A 33 19.01 -3.29 -6.01
CA ARG A 33 20.06 -2.71 -5.16
C ARG A 33 19.64 -2.67 -3.69
N ALA A 34 18.41 -2.32 -3.40
CA ALA A 34 17.88 -2.30 -2.04
C ALA A 34 17.86 -3.71 -1.42
N ASP A 35 17.53 -4.74 -2.21
CA ASP A 35 17.56 -6.13 -1.76
C ASP A 35 18.98 -6.62 -1.48
N ALA A 36 19.92 -6.33 -2.39
CA ALA A 36 21.33 -6.65 -2.19
C ALA A 36 21.94 -5.96 -0.94
N ALA A 37 21.42 -4.80 -0.56
CA ALA A 37 21.80 -4.07 0.65
C ALA A 37 21.03 -4.51 1.91
N GLY A 38 20.12 -5.49 1.80
CA GLY A 38 19.30 -5.99 2.92
C GLY A 38 18.15 -5.08 3.33
N HIS A 39 17.80 -4.08 2.52
CA HIS A 39 16.74 -3.13 2.87
C HIS A 39 15.36 -3.56 2.35
N PHE A 40 15.31 -4.14 1.16
CA PHE A 40 14.04 -4.48 0.53
C PHE A 40 13.22 -5.50 1.32
N ARG A 41 13.89 -6.54 1.83
CA ARG A 41 13.25 -7.61 2.64
C ARG A 41 13.28 -7.34 4.15
N TYR A 42 13.69 -6.18 4.57
CA TYR A 42 13.93 -5.87 5.99
C TYR A 42 12.77 -6.27 6.91
N ALA A 43 11.52 -6.03 6.49
CA ALA A 43 10.34 -6.34 7.29
C ALA A 43 9.93 -7.82 7.30
N LEU A 44 10.47 -8.64 6.39
CA LEU A 44 10.13 -10.06 6.29
C LEU A 44 10.77 -10.88 7.41
N PRO A 45 10.19 -12.06 7.72
CA PRO A 45 10.85 -13.09 8.53
C PRO A 45 12.19 -13.52 7.94
N GLU A 46 13.12 -13.92 8.80
CA GLU A 46 14.43 -14.47 8.39
C GLU A 46 14.33 -15.65 7.44
N ALA A 47 13.30 -16.49 7.59
CA ALA A 47 13.02 -17.63 6.71
C ALA A 47 12.86 -17.21 5.23
N TYR A 48 12.55 -15.97 4.95
CA TYR A 48 12.41 -15.40 3.60
C TYR A 48 13.51 -14.41 3.25
N GLY A 49 14.65 -14.48 3.94
CA GLY A 49 15.78 -13.57 3.73
C GLY A 49 15.57 -12.17 4.30
N GLY A 50 14.62 -11.99 5.21
CA GLY A 50 14.36 -10.75 5.91
C GLY A 50 15.14 -10.60 7.22
N GLN A 51 14.80 -9.60 8.00
CA GLN A 51 15.45 -9.26 9.28
C GLN A 51 14.47 -9.11 10.45
N ASN A 52 13.24 -9.63 10.32
CA ASN A 52 12.15 -9.46 11.28
C ASN A 52 11.93 -7.98 11.67
N GLY A 53 11.99 -7.08 10.68
CA GLY A 53 11.96 -5.65 10.91
C GLY A 53 10.69 -5.18 11.61
N THR A 54 10.85 -4.35 12.65
CA THR A 54 9.75 -3.87 13.49
C THR A 54 9.01 -2.70 12.84
N ASN A 55 7.76 -2.43 13.25
CA ASN A 55 6.99 -1.29 12.81
C ASN A 55 7.68 0.05 13.15
N LEU A 56 8.30 0.13 14.33
CA LEU A 56 9.05 1.32 14.75
C LEU A 56 10.26 1.57 13.83
N ALA A 57 11.03 0.53 13.53
CA ALA A 57 12.18 0.66 12.64
C ALA A 57 11.73 1.04 11.21
N MET A 58 10.67 0.39 10.70
CA MET A 58 10.08 0.73 9.40
C MET A 58 9.58 2.17 9.34
N ALA A 59 8.91 2.67 10.38
CA ALA A 59 8.47 4.06 10.45
C ALA A 59 9.66 5.03 10.39
N ARG A 60 10.72 4.76 11.16
CA ARG A 60 11.94 5.61 11.15
C ARG A 60 12.65 5.62 9.79
N ILE A 61 12.77 4.45 9.15
CA ILE A 61 13.39 4.35 7.83
C ILE A 61 12.57 5.15 6.80
N ARG A 62 11.24 4.97 6.80
CA ARG A 62 10.36 5.67 5.87
C ARG A 62 10.37 7.19 6.09
N GLU A 63 10.30 7.66 7.31
CA GLU A 63 10.44 9.09 7.64
C GLU A 63 11.78 9.64 7.14
N HIS A 64 12.90 8.93 7.44
CA HIS A 64 14.23 9.37 7.03
C HIS A 64 14.35 9.50 5.50
N LEU A 65 13.91 8.49 4.74
CA LEU A 65 13.98 8.51 3.28
C LEU A 65 13.05 9.60 2.71
N ALA A 66 11.85 9.74 3.26
CA ALA A 66 10.92 10.79 2.85
C ALA A 66 11.47 12.20 3.11
N ALA A 67 12.16 12.41 4.23
CA ALA A 67 12.84 13.68 4.57
C ALA A 67 14.01 14.02 3.62
N LYS A 68 14.48 13.07 2.79
CA LYS A 68 15.40 13.33 1.68
C LYS A 68 14.69 13.76 0.38
N GLY A 69 13.39 13.97 0.40
CA GLY A 69 12.56 14.35 -0.73
C GLY A 69 11.87 13.18 -1.46
N LEU A 70 12.17 11.94 -1.08
CA LEU A 70 11.55 10.75 -1.70
C LEU A 70 10.07 10.59 -1.32
N GLY A 71 9.65 11.09 -0.15
CA GLY A 71 8.25 11.04 0.31
C GLY A 71 7.26 11.89 -0.49
N LEU A 72 7.76 12.78 -1.35
CA LEU A 72 6.93 13.56 -2.29
C LEU A 72 6.53 12.78 -3.54
N HIS A 73 6.91 11.51 -3.62
CA HIS A 73 6.69 10.66 -4.77
C HIS A 73 6.20 9.28 -4.34
N ASN A 74 5.51 8.62 -5.25
CA ASN A 74 4.84 7.34 -5.01
C ASN A 74 5.80 6.18 -4.66
N ASP A 75 7.08 6.32 -4.98
CA ASP A 75 8.06 5.24 -4.85
C ASP A 75 8.23 4.71 -3.43
N LEU A 76 7.96 5.53 -2.42
CA LEU A 76 8.03 5.12 -1.01
C LEU A 76 6.67 4.94 -0.35
N GLN A 77 5.60 5.37 -1.01
CA GLN A 77 4.25 5.36 -0.43
C GLN A 77 3.41 4.20 -0.91
N ASN A 78 3.78 3.57 -2.02
CA ASN A 78 3.10 2.38 -2.49
C ASN A 78 3.72 1.09 -1.94
N GLU A 79 3.07 -0.02 -2.21
CA GLU A 79 3.41 -1.35 -1.72
C GLU A 79 4.71 -1.90 -2.31
N ASN A 80 5.22 -1.28 -3.35
CA ASN A 80 6.41 -1.69 -4.08
C ASN A 80 7.63 -0.79 -3.82
N SER A 81 7.67 -0.12 -2.66
CA SER A 81 8.76 0.80 -2.33
C SER A 81 10.10 0.10 -2.07
N ILE A 82 11.18 0.90 -2.02
CA ILE A 82 12.55 0.42 -1.76
C ILE A 82 12.68 -0.31 -0.43
N VAL A 83 11.89 0.06 0.56
CA VAL A 83 11.92 -0.52 1.90
C VAL A 83 10.80 -1.55 2.04
N GLY A 84 10.67 -2.40 1.07
CA GLY A 84 9.82 -3.57 1.03
C GLY A 84 8.53 -3.51 1.83
N ASN A 85 7.49 -3.09 1.17
CA ASN A 85 6.17 -3.16 1.77
C ASN A 85 5.49 -4.51 1.54
N LEU A 86 6.14 -5.48 1.04
CA LEU A 86 5.76 -6.83 0.61
C LEU A 86 4.49 -7.40 1.27
N MET A 87 3.40 -6.64 1.23
CA MET A 87 2.21 -6.81 2.05
C MET A 87 1.35 -7.98 1.59
N THR A 88 1.19 -8.13 0.29
CA THR A 88 0.50 -9.29 -0.27
C THR A 88 1.22 -10.58 0.06
N LEU A 89 2.56 -10.55 0.10
CA LEU A 89 3.39 -11.67 0.54
C LEU A 89 3.22 -11.95 2.04
N MET A 90 3.16 -10.90 2.89
CA MET A 90 2.88 -11.08 4.33
C MET A 90 1.46 -11.58 4.58
N VAL A 91 0.49 -11.15 3.78
CA VAL A 91 -0.88 -11.69 3.85
C VAL A 91 -0.88 -13.17 3.49
N LEU A 92 -0.15 -13.58 2.43
CA LEU A 92 0.00 -14.99 2.08
C LEU A 92 0.71 -15.79 3.21
N HIS A 93 1.75 -15.22 3.82
CA HIS A 93 2.44 -15.84 4.96
C HIS A 93 1.51 -16.08 6.15
N ASP A 94 0.72 -15.06 6.51
CA ASP A 94 -0.08 -15.08 7.74
C ASP A 94 -1.42 -15.83 7.58
N PHE A 95 -1.96 -15.93 6.36
CA PHE A 95 -3.29 -16.51 6.10
C PHE A 95 -3.30 -17.65 5.07
N GLY A 96 -2.23 -17.83 4.32
CA GLY A 96 -2.15 -18.90 3.32
C GLY A 96 -1.95 -20.29 3.95
N THR A 97 -2.53 -21.31 3.31
CA THR A 97 -2.23 -22.70 3.66
C THR A 97 -0.79 -23.06 3.28
N PRO A 98 -0.22 -24.14 3.84
CA PRO A 98 1.12 -24.61 3.44
C PRO A 98 1.26 -24.83 1.92
N GLU A 99 0.21 -25.33 1.26
CA GLU A 99 0.16 -25.53 -0.19
C GLU A 99 0.18 -24.20 -0.95
N GLN A 100 -0.59 -23.23 -0.51
CA GLN A 100 -0.62 -21.88 -1.09
C GLN A 100 0.73 -21.19 -0.90
N GLN A 101 1.32 -21.26 0.27
CA GLN A 101 2.65 -20.72 0.55
C GLN A 101 3.71 -21.39 -0.33
N SER A 102 3.71 -22.71 -0.44
CA SER A 102 4.64 -23.46 -1.29
C SER A 102 4.51 -23.07 -2.76
N ARG A 103 3.30 -22.78 -3.23
CA ARG A 103 3.01 -22.40 -4.62
C ARG A 103 3.44 -20.98 -4.96
N TRP A 104 3.23 -20.01 -4.07
CA TRP A 104 3.29 -18.59 -4.43
C TRP A 104 4.40 -17.78 -3.74
N MET A 105 4.95 -18.24 -2.59
CA MET A 105 5.93 -17.44 -1.84
C MET A 105 7.19 -17.13 -2.66
N GLU A 106 7.83 -18.16 -3.21
CA GLU A 106 9.07 -17.97 -3.96
C GLU A 106 8.88 -17.15 -5.25
N PRO A 107 7.84 -17.42 -6.09
CA PRO A 107 7.57 -16.57 -7.24
C PRO A 107 7.28 -15.10 -6.90
N MET A 108 6.63 -14.83 -5.76
CA MET A 108 6.40 -13.46 -5.29
C MET A 108 7.68 -12.79 -4.77
N LEU A 109 8.54 -13.53 -4.06
CA LEU A 109 9.83 -13.06 -3.57
C LEU A 109 10.78 -12.67 -4.70
N THR A 110 10.78 -13.45 -5.77
CA THR A 110 11.62 -13.21 -6.96
C THR A 110 11.04 -12.17 -7.91
N GLY A 111 9.79 -11.77 -7.69
CA GLY A 111 9.07 -10.84 -8.58
C GLY A 111 8.53 -11.48 -9.86
N ALA A 112 8.56 -12.82 -9.97
CA ALA A 112 7.94 -13.56 -11.09
C ALA A 112 6.40 -13.48 -11.04
N LEU A 113 5.83 -13.32 -9.85
CA LEU A 113 4.42 -13.04 -9.64
C LEU A 113 4.23 -11.73 -8.89
N GLY A 114 3.26 -10.94 -9.32
CA GLY A 114 2.79 -9.73 -8.64
C GLY A 114 1.33 -9.86 -8.26
N TRP A 115 0.96 -9.48 -7.03
CA TRP A 115 -0.40 -9.45 -6.57
C TRP A 115 -0.86 -8.04 -6.27
N CYS A 116 -2.10 -7.73 -6.65
CA CYS A 116 -2.81 -6.50 -6.31
C CYS A 116 -3.85 -6.74 -5.23
N PHE A 117 -4.43 -5.63 -4.75
CA PHE A 117 -5.44 -5.62 -3.70
C PHE A 117 -6.74 -4.98 -4.21
N GLY A 118 -7.81 -5.77 -4.34
CA GLY A 118 -9.11 -5.36 -4.87
C GLY A 118 -10.20 -5.40 -3.80
N LEU A 119 -10.25 -4.38 -2.92
CA LEU A 119 -11.27 -4.25 -1.88
C LEU A 119 -12.34 -3.22 -2.25
N THR A 120 -11.91 -2.03 -2.67
CA THR A 120 -12.75 -0.85 -2.86
C THR A 120 -13.67 -1.00 -4.08
N GLU A 121 -14.90 -0.53 -3.93
CA GLU A 121 -15.90 -0.41 -5.00
C GLU A 121 -16.30 1.05 -5.20
N ALA A 122 -16.86 1.40 -6.34
CA ALA A 122 -17.26 2.78 -6.63
C ALA A 122 -18.27 3.33 -5.60
N ALA A 123 -19.21 2.51 -5.19
CA ALA A 123 -20.24 2.89 -4.20
C ALA A 123 -19.76 2.75 -2.74
N HIS A 124 -18.74 1.92 -2.46
CA HIS A 124 -18.34 1.51 -1.11
C HIS A 124 -16.84 1.61 -0.88
N GLY A 125 -16.35 2.78 -0.45
CA GLY A 125 -14.96 3.03 -0.09
C GLY A 125 -14.70 2.79 1.40
N SER A 126 -15.12 3.73 2.25
CA SER A 126 -14.87 3.66 3.70
C SER A 126 -15.60 2.51 4.39
N ASP A 127 -16.80 2.18 3.94
CA ASP A 127 -17.58 1.07 4.46
C ASP A 127 -17.58 -0.13 3.51
N ALA A 128 -16.50 -0.91 3.58
CA ALA A 128 -16.36 -2.13 2.80
C ALA A 128 -17.36 -3.24 3.21
N THR A 129 -18.07 -3.08 4.31
CA THR A 129 -19.08 -4.07 4.73
C THR A 129 -20.31 -4.06 3.82
N TRP A 130 -20.51 -3.01 3.03
CA TRP A 130 -21.59 -2.89 2.05
C TRP A 130 -21.23 -3.33 0.64
N MET A 131 -20.05 -3.92 0.42
CA MET A 131 -19.61 -4.33 -0.91
C MET A 131 -20.68 -5.11 -1.68
N GLU A 132 -20.75 -4.87 -2.98
CA GLU A 132 -21.72 -5.46 -3.90
C GLU A 132 -21.14 -6.63 -4.69
N THR A 133 -19.81 -6.73 -4.81
CA THR A 133 -19.16 -7.90 -5.43
C THR A 133 -19.56 -9.16 -4.71
N ARG A 134 -20.11 -10.12 -5.46
CA ARG A 134 -20.66 -11.39 -4.97
C ARG A 134 -19.80 -12.57 -5.34
N ALA A 135 -19.77 -13.56 -4.44
CA ALA A 135 -19.18 -14.87 -4.68
C ALA A 135 -20.26 -15.94 -4.42
N GLU A 136 -20.59 -16.73 -5.42
CA GLU A 136 -21.61 -17.78 -5.36
C GLU A 136 -20.98 -19.16 -5.53
N ARG A 137 -21.46 -20.12 -4.75
CA ARG A 137 -20.97 -21.52 -4.85
C ARG A 137 -21.21 -22.08 -6.24
N SER A 138 -20.18 -22.74 -6.80
CA SER A 138 -20.24 -23.33 -8.13
C SER A 138 -19.32 -24.54 -8.27
N VAL A 139 -19.54 -25.29 -9.33
CA VAL A 139 -18.65 -26.38 -9.77
C VAL A 139 -18.35 -26.20 -11.25
N GLN A 140 -17.07 -26.17 -11.61
CA GLN A 140 -16.63 -26.08 -13.01
C GLN A 140 -15.70 -27.24 -13.33
N ASN A 141 -16.03 -28.03 -14.36
CA ASN A 141 -15.24 -29.20 -14.78
C ASN A 141 -14.91 -30.17 -13.63
N GLY A 142 -15.85 -30.36 -12.71
CA GLY A 142 -15.69 -31.22 -11.54
C GLY A 142 -14.89 -30.64 -10.38
N VAL A 143 -14.42 -29.38 -10.50
CA VAL A 143 -13.72 -28.65 -9.45
C VAL A 143 -14.71 -27.76 -8.69
N SER A 144 -14.78 -27.91 -7.37
CA SER A 144 -15.58 -27.05 -6.49
C SER A 144 -14.94 -25.69 -6.33
N GLY A 145 -15.77 -24.65 -6.29
CA GLY A 145 -15.27 -23.28 -6.18
C GLY A 145 -16.39 -22.24 -6.12
N TRP A 146 -16.09 -21.07 -6.65
CA TRP A 146 -16.91 -19.86 -6.54
C TRP A 146 -17.00 -19.17 -7.89
N ARG A 147 -18.14 -18.57 -8.18
CA ARG A 147 -18.34 -17.62 -9.26
C ARG A 147 -18.38 -16.21 -8.69
N ILE A 148 -17.48 -15.35 -9.17
CA ILE A 148 -17.35 -13.99 -8.67
C ILE A 148 -17.88 -13.02 -9.73
N THR A 149 -18.81 -12.15 -9.31
CA THR A 149 -19.38 -11.10 -10.17
C THR A 149 -19.39 -9.78 -9.41
N GLY A 150 -18.91 -8.71 -10.05
CA GLY A 150 -18.86 -7.36 -9.49
C GLY A 150 -17.76 -6.52 -10.09
N GLU A 151 -17.38 -5.48 -9.36
CA GLU A 151 -16.34 -4.53 -9.79
C GLU A 151 -15.43 -4.13 -8.63
N LYS A 152 -14.20 -3.74 -8.95
CA LYS A 152 -13.28 -3.11 -8.01
C LYS A 152 -12.66 -1.87 -8.64
N MET A 153 -12.34 -0.87 -7.81
CA MET A 153 -11.62 0.32 -8.27
C MET A 153 -10.40 0.60 -7.39
N TRP A 154 -9.53 1.43 -7.90
CA TRP A 154 -8.26 1.78 -7.23
C TRP A 154 -7.36 0.56 -7.01
N THR A 155 -7.37 -0.40 -7.95
CA THR A 155 -6.56 -1.62 -7.86
C THR A 155 -5.13 -1.34 -8.33
N THR A 156 -4.33 -0.78 -7.42
CA THR A 156 -2.97 -0.29 -7.69
C THR A 156 -2.06 -1.37 -8.25
N GLY A 157 -1.38 -1.05 -9.36
CA GLY A 157 -0.39 -1.93 -9.98
C GLY A 157 -0.99 -3.08 -10.81
N LEU A 158 -2.29 -3.06 -11.10
CA LEU A 158 -2.97 -4.12 -11.84
C LEU A 158 -2.43 -4.30 -13.27
N HIS A 159 -1.89 -3.24 -13.90
CA HIS A 159 -1.31 -3.31 -15.25
C HIS A 159 -0.18 -4.34 -15.41
N LYS A 160 0.42 -4.79 -14.31
CA LYS A 160 1.51 -5.78 -14.28
C LYS A 160 1.28 -6.93 -13.30
N ALA A 161 0.15 -6.94 -12.61
CA ALA A 161 -0.14 -8.00 -11.65
C ALA A 161 -0.63 -9.27 -12.36
N SER A 162 -0.20 -10.42 -11.85
CA SER A 162 -0.68 -11.73 -12.29
C SER A 162 -1.95 -12.16 -11.57
N HIS A 163 -2.20 -11.63 -10.36
CA HIS A 163 -3.37 -11.95 -9.55
C HIS A 163 -3.87 -10.74 -8.78
N VAL A 164 -5.15 -10.77 -8.43
CA VAL A 164 -5.78 -9.80 -7.53
C VAL A 164 -6.35 -10.52 -6.32
N LEU A 165 -6.09 -10.01 -5.12
CA LEU A 165 -6.83 -10.37 -3.92
C LEU A 165 -8.20 -9.69 -3.98
N VAL A 166 -9.21 -10.40 -4.42
CA VAL A 166 -10.58 -9.90 -4.54
C VAL A 166 -11.35 -10.24 -3.28
N PHE A 167 -11.91 -9.22 -2.66
CA PHE A 167 -12.84 -9.39 -1.54
C PHE A 167 -14.26 -9.40 -2.09
N ALA A 168 -15.00 -10.46 -1.79
CA ALA A 168 -16.36 -10.65 -2.29
C ALA A 168 -17.28 -11.23 -1.22
N ARG A 169 -18.54 -10.82 -1.26
CA ARG A 169 -19.56 -11.28 -0.33
C ARG A 169 -20.18 -12.58 -0.81
N HIS A 170 -20.20 -13.57 0.07
CA HIS A 170 -20.87 -14.86 -0.16
C HIS A 170 -22.14 -15.04 0.68
N SER A 171 -22.50 -14.04 1.52
CA SER A 171 -23.71 -14.03 2.34
C SER A 171 -24.72 -12.99 1.87
N GLU A 172 -25.98 -13.15 2.26
CA GLU A 172 -27.06 -12.21 1.95
C GLU A 172 -27.05 -10.93 2.83
N HIS A 173 -26.23 -10.89 3.89
CA HIS A 173 -26.26 -9.82 4.88
C HIS A 173 -25.25 -8.72 4.55
N GLN A 174 -25.68 -7.71 3.80
CA GLN A 174 -24.90 -6.46 3.61
C GLN A 174 -24.77 -5.71 4.94
N GLY A 175 -23.71 -4.91 5.09
CA GLY A 175 -23.39 -4.18 6.31
C GLY A 175 -22.74 -5.04 7.41
N SER A 176 -22.55 -6.34 7.18
CA SER A 176 -21.84 -7.25 8.09
C SER A 176 -20.41 -7.48 7.66
N ALA A 177 -19.47 -7.51 8.61
CA ALA A 177 -18.08 -7.92 8.38
C ALA A 177 -17.94 -9.43 8.11
N SER A 178 -18.92 -10.24 8.58
CA SER A 178 -19.03 -11.66 8.28
C SER A 178 -19.58 -11.88 6.87
N GLY A 179 -19.30 -13.03 6.28
CA GLY A 179 -19.77 -13.41 4.94
C GLY A 179 -19.01 -12.70 3.80
N ILE A 180 -17.80 -12.24 4.07
CA ILE A 180 -16.87 -11.70 3.07
C ILE A 180 -15.65 -12.64 3.00
N GLY A 181 -15.37 -13.18 1.83
CA GLY A 181 -14.18 -13.98 1.54
C GLY A 181 -13.09 -13.18 0.85
N CYS A 182 -11.86 -13.70 0.92
CA CYS A 182 -10.71 -13.21 0.14
C CYS A 182 -10.33 -14.28 -0.89
N PHE A 183 -10.35 -13.93 -2.16
CA PHE A 183 -10.13 -14.83 -3.29
C PHE A 183 -8.91 -14.39 -4.09
N VAL A 184 -8.01 -15.33 -4.39
CA VAL A 184 -6.86 -15.07 -5.26
C VAL A 184 -7.31 -15.29 -6.70
N VAL A 185 -7.56 -14.21 -7.43
CA VAL A 185 -8.10 -14.22 -8.80
C VAL A 185 -6.99 -13.98 -9.81
N PRO A 186 -6.71 -14.91 -10.74
CA PRO A 186 -5.79 -14.65 -11.85
C PRO A 186 -6.32 -13.51 -12.75
N THR A 187 -5.43 -12.63 -13.19
CA THR A 187 -5.82 -11.49 -14.05
C THR A 187 -6.12 -11.90 -15.49
N ASP A 188 -5.73 -13.10 -15.89
CA ASP A 188 -6.04 -13.73 -17.18
C ASP A 188 -7.26 -14.69 -17.13
N ALA A 189 -7.97 -14.73 -15.98
CA ALA A 189 -9.15 -15.55 -15.84
C ALA A 189 -10.27 -15.10 -16.80
N ALA A 190 -10.99 -16.07 -17.37
CA ALA A 190 -12.13 -15.75 -18.22
C ALA A 190 -13.19 -14.94 -17.44
N GLY A 191 -13.60 -13.79 -17.99
CA GLY A 191 -14.54 -12.87 -17.36
C GLY A 191 -13.89 -11.81 -16.46
N PHE A 192 -12.56 -11.83 -16.27
CA PHE A 192 -11.84 -10.74 -15.64
C PHE A 192 -11.40 -9.72 -16.68
N GLU A 193 -11.74 -8.45 -16.47
CA GLU A 193 -11.40 -7.38 -17.39
C GLU A 193 -10.79 -6.19 -16.62
N VAL A 194 -9.71 -5.64 -17.18
CA VAL A 194 -9.10 -4.39 -16.71
C VAL A 194 -9.78 -3.24 -17.45
N GLY A 195 -10.38 -2.33 -16.69
CA GLY A 195 -11.06 -1.16 -17.22
C GLY A 195 -10.19 0.08 -17.29
N GLU A 196 -10.83 1.24 -17.20
CA GLU A 196 -10.17 2.54 -17.29
C GLU A 196 -9.17 2.74 -16.16
N TYR A 197 -8.00 3.30 -16.49
CA TYR A 197 -7.01 3.76 -15.52
C TYR A 197 -7.37 5.16 -15.03
N LEU A 198 -7.42 5.31 -13.70
CA LEU A 198 -7.91 6.52 -13.04
C LEU A 198 -6.77 7.49 -12.74
N TRP A 199 -6.89 8.71 -13.22
CA TRP A 199 -5.91 9.77 -12.95
C TRP A 199 -6.03 10.34 -11.54
N THR A 200 -4.89 10.46 -10.80
CA THR A 200 -4.83 11.07 -9.47
C THR A 200 -3.59 11.95 -9.32
N PHE A 201 -3.73 13.15 -8.78
CA PHE A 201 -2.67 14.04 -8.29
C PHE A 201 -1.36 14.09 -9.12
N ASN A 202 -1.42 14.08 -10.45
CA ASN A 202 -0.24 14.05 -11.32
C ASN A 202 0.69 12.85 -11.11
N MET A 203 0.16 11.74 -10.65
CA MET A 203 0.91 10.48 -10.55
C MET A 203 0.65 9.63 -11.79
N PRO A 204 1.58 8.75 -12.15
CA PRO A 204 1.27 7.74 -13.16
C PRO A 204 0.01 6.98 -12.79
N THR A 205 -0.85 6.74 -13.77
CA THR A 205 -2.13 6.09 -13.57
C THR A 205 -1.94 4.58 -13.54
N ASP A 206 -1.75 4.02 -12.35
CA ASP A 206 -1.66 2.56 -12.15
C ASP A 206 -2.81 2.01 -11.31
N HIS A 207 -3.92 2.76 -11.22
CA HIS A 207 -5.09 2.47 -10.39
C HIS A 207 -6.34 2.28 -11.25
N PRO A 208 -6.53 1.16 -11.94
CA PRO A 208 -7.70 0.97 -12.78
C PRO A 208 -8.93 0.51 -12.01
N TYR A 209 -10.05 0.58 -12.71
CA TYR A 209 -11.18 -0.31 -12.49
C TYR A 209 -10.83 -1.73 -12.94
N CYS A 210 -11.44 -2.73 -12.31
CA CYS A 210 -11.55 -4.06 -12.88
C CYS A 210 -12.96 -4.59 -12.66
N THR A 211 -13.43 -5.37 -13.62
CA THR A 211 -14.73 -6.04 -13.58
C THR A 211 -14.55 -7.54 -13.58
N LEU A 212 -15.44 -8.20 -12.86
CA LEU A 212 -15.52 -9.64 -12.78
C LEU A 212 -16.91 -10.05 -13.26
N ASN A 213 -16.95 -10.77 -14.35
CA ASN A 213 -18.20 -11.27 -14.93
C ASN A 213 -18.19 -12.78 -14.89
N ASP A 214 -18.81 -13.36 -13.86
CA ASP A 214 -18.91 -14.79 -13.65
C ASP A 214 -17.55 -15.52 -13.62
N VAL A 215 -16.54 -14.89 -12.99
CA VAL A 215 -15.16 -15.42 -12.90
C VAL A 215 -15.13 -16.62 -11.96
N PHE A 216 -14.71 -17.80 -12.45
CA PHE A 216 -14.59 -18.99 -11.62
C PHE A 216 -13.25 -19.01 -10.87
N VAL A 217 -13.32 -19.29 -9.56
CA VAL A 217 -12.17 -19.44 -8.66
C VAL A 217 -12.34 -20.72 -7.86
N ALA A 218 -11.35 -21.59 -7.85
CA ALA A 218 -11.41 -22.83 -7.10
C ALA A 218 -11.36 -22.60 -5.58
N ASP A 219 -11.84 -23.56 -4.79
CA ASP A 219 -11.74 -23.51 -3.32
C ASP A 219 -10.30 -23.37 -2.83
N SER A 220 -9.33 -23.92 -3.54
CA SER A 220 -7.89 -23.80 -3.25
C SER A 220 -7.35 -22.37 -3.37
N GLU A 221 -8.08 -21.47 -4.02
CA GLU A 221 -7.71 -20.07 -4.22
C GLU A 221 -8.36 -19.14 -3.18
N VAL A 222 -9.10 -19.68 -2.20
CA VAL A 222 -9.61 -18.90 -1.06
C VAL A 222 -8.47 -18.67 -0.07
N LEU A 223 -8.19 -17.43 0.26
CA LEU A 223 -7.11 -17.08 1.18
C LEU A 223 -7.65 -16.83 2.59
N GLY A 224 -7.17 -17.60 3.54
CA GLY A 224 -7.66 -17.59 4.92
C GLY A 224 -9.03 -18.25 5.06
N GLU A 225 -9.69 -17.99 6.18
CA GLU A 225 -11.04 -18.47 6.45
C GLU A 225 -12.07 -17.70 5.62
N LEU A 226 -13.02 -18.40 5.01
CA LEU A 226 -13.99 -17.81 4.08
C LEU A 226 -14.76 -16.62 4.67
N ASP A 227 -15.17 -16.70 5.95
CA ASP A 227 -15.91 -15.64 6.65
C ASP A 227 -15.00 -14.51 7.21
N GLN A 228 -13.70 -14.57 7.01
CA GLN A 228 -12.73 -13.66 7.59
C GLN A 228 -11.99 -12.79 6.56
N GLY A 229 -12.51 -12.67 5.35
CA GLY A 229 -11.87 -11.86 4.30
C GLY A 229 -11.60 -10.42 4.74
N LEU A 230 -12.55 -9.78 5.42
CA LEU A 230 -12.34 -8.42 5.92
C LEU A 230 -11.25 -8.35 7.01
N LYS A 231 -11.06 -9.41 7.80
CA LYS A 231 -9.92 -9.51 8.75
C LYS A 231 -8.59 -9.59 7.99
N VAL A 232 -8.54 -10.36 6.90
CA VAL A 232 -7.38 -10.41 6.00
C VAL A 232 -7.06 -9.00 5.46
N ALA A 233 -8.08 -8.27 4.99
CA ALA A 233 -7.93 -6.90 4.52
C ALA A 233 -7.39 -5.97 5.61
N MET A 234 -7.97 -5.98 6.79
CA MET A 234 -7.62 -5.07 7.89
C MET A 234 -6.25 -5.35 8.51
N HIS A 235 -5.77 -6.59 8.45
CA HIS A 235 -4.44 -6.96 8.91
C HIS A 235 -3.34 -6.13 8.23
N PHE A 236 -3.48 -5.93 6.96
CA PHE A 236 -2.65 -5.11 6.12
C PHE A 236 -2.81 -3.59 6.40
N VAL A 237 -4.05 -3.12 6.61
CA VAL A 237 -4.35 -1.68 6.65
C VAL A 237 -3.68 -0.97 7.83
N HIS A 238 -3.56 -1.61 9.00
CA HIS A 238 -2.97 -0.97 10.18
C HIS A 238 -1.48 -0.69 10.02
N GLU A 239 -0.71 -1.66 9.51
CA GLU A 239 0.71 -1.46 9.23
C GLU A 239 0.92 -0.40 8.14
N SER A 240 0.10 -0.42 7.09
CA SER A 240 0.14 0.59 6.04
C SER A 240 -0.10 1.99 6.55
N ARG A 241 -1.09 2.18 7.41
CA ARG A 241 -1.39 3.51 7.97
C ARG A 241 -0.20 4.09 8.73
N ILE A 242 0.50 3.31 9.54
CA ILE A 242 1.70 3.77 10.26
C ILE A 242 2.83 4.10 9.28
N ARG A 243 3.05 3.25 8.28
CA ARG A 243 4.09 3.49 7.24
C ARG A 243 3.78 4.73 6.41
N GLN A 244 2.53 4.91 6.03
CA GLN A 244 2.07 6.08 5.30
C GLN A 244 2.24 7.36 6.13
N ALA A 245 1.80 7.34 7.38
CA ALA A 245 1.98 8.47 8.29
C ALA A 245 3.45 8.87 8.45
N ALA A 246 4.35 7.90 8.58
CA ALA A 246 5.78 8.17 8.66
C ALA A 246 6.36 8.78 7.37
N SER A 247 5.90 8.30 6.20
CA SER A 247 6.31 8.89 4.91
C SER A 247 5.80 10.33 4.76
N SER A 248 4.55 10.60 5.12
CA SER A 248 3.97 11.96 5.07
C SER A 248 4.68 12.91 6.03
N LEU A 249 4.99 12.47 7.25
CA LEU A 249 5.78 13.25 8.21
C LEU A 249 7.17 13.58 7.66
N GLY A 250 7.86 12.62 7.05
CA GLY A 250 9.15 12.86 6.43
C GLY A 250 9.06 13.86 5.27
N ALA A 251 8.02 13.78 4.45
CA ALA A 251 7.76 14.73 3.37
C ALA A 251 7.49 16.14 3.92
N ALA A 252 6.70 16.26 4.98
CA ALA A 252 6.47 17.53 5.67
C ALA A 252 7.78 18.12 6.21
N GLN A 253 8.63 17.32 6.84
CA GLN A 253 9.94 17.77 7.33
C GLN A 253 10.85 18.23 6.19
N TYR A 254 10.83 17.54 5.04
CA TYR A 254 11.55 17.99 3.85
C TYR A 254 11.07 19.38 3.41
N CYS A 255 9.76 19.58 3.30
CA CYS A 255 9.18 20.88 2.91
C CYS A 255 9.55 21.99 3.91
N LEU A 256 9.49 21.72 5.21
CA LEU A 256 9.90 22.64 6.26
C LEU A 256 11.37 23.04 6.12
N ASN A 257 12.26 22.06 5.94
CA ASN A 257 13.70 22.32 5.78
C ASN A 257 13.99 23.17 4.54
N GLN A 258 13.34 22.90 3.40
CA GLN A 258 13.44 23.70 2.19
C GLN A 258 12.91 25.14 2.41
N THR A 259 11.81 25.27 3.13
CA THR A 259 11.20 26.56 3.44
C THR A 259 12.11 27.38 4.37
N PHE A 260 12.69 26.76 5.41
CA PHE A 260 13.67 27.44 6.28
C PHE A 260 14.88 27.92 5.50
N ALA A 261 15.42 27.13 4.58
CA ALA A 261 16.54 27.55 3.74
C ALA A 261 16.14 28.72 2.83
N TYR A 262 15.06 28.59 2.10
CA TYR A 262 14.56 29.60 1.18
C TYR A 262 14.26 30.95 1.88
N THR A 263 13.60 30.93 3.04
CA THR A 263 13.24 32.17 3.76
C THR A 263 14.43 32.90 4.33
N ARG A 264 15.56 32.21 4.58
CA ARG A 264 16.83 32.84 4.99
C ARG A 264 17.57 33.46 3.81
N GLU A 265 17.47 32.91 2.63
CA GLU A 265 18.14 33.32 1.42
C GLU A 265 17.37 34.46 0.70
N ARG A 266 16.06 34.27 0.52
CA ARG A 266 15.21 35.23 -0.19
C ARG A 266 15.06 36.53 0.59
N ALA A 267 15.60 37.64 0.05
CA ALA A 267 15.67 38.95 0.72
C ALA A 267 14.99 40.06 -0.11
N PRO A 268 13.66 40.08 -0.30
CA PRO A 268 12.97 41.19 -0.94
C PRO A 268 13.13 42.45 -0.10
N PHE A 269 13.32 43.58 -0.76
CA PHE A 269 13.59 44.87 -0.10
C PHE A 269 14.82 44.86 0.84
N GLY A 270 15.81 43.98 0.56
CA GLY A 270 17.08 43.92 1.29
C GLY A 270 17.04 43.23 2.65
N LYS A 271 15.92 42.56 3.02
CA LYS A 271 15.80 41.84 4.29
C LYS A 271 15.32 40.40 4.03
N PRO A 272 15.93 39.36 4.64
CA PRO A 272 15.45 37.98 4.53
C PRO A 272 13.98 37.85 4.92
N LEU A 273 13.23 37.00 4.22
CA LEU A 273 11.84 36.69 4.57
C LEU A 273 11.72 36.17 6.01
N ALA A 274 12.73 35.47 6.50
CA ALA A 274 12.77 34.88 7.83
C ALA A 274 12.69 35.92 8.98
N VAL A 275 12.87 37.24 8.74
CA VAL A 275 12.70 38.26 9.79
C VAL A 275 11.24 38.62 10.06
N ASN A 276 10.32 38.22 9.19
CA ASN A 276 8.90 38.52 9.30
C ASN A 276 8.18 37.55 10.23
N GLN A 277 7.51 38.07 11.26
CA GLN A 277 6.72 37.22 12.19
C GLN A 277 5.59 36.44 11.50
N GLY A 278 4.98 37.00 10.44
CA GLY A 278 4.00 36.31 9.60
C GLY A 278 4.52 35.05 8.89
N ILE A 279 5.86 34.89 8.84
CA ILE A 279 6.52 33.67 8.32
C ILE A 279 7.04 32.82 9.48
N GLN A 280 7.60 33.44 10.51
CA GLN A 280 8.17 32.71 11.66
C GLN A 280 7.12 31.90 12.40
N PHE A 281 5.98 32.49 12.74
CA PHE A 281 4.98 31.85 13.58
C PHE A 281 4.36 30.59 12.91
N PRO A 282 3.88 30.64 11.66
CA PRO A 282 3.39 29.43 10.99
C PRO A 282 4.46 28.33 10.89
N LEU A 283 5.73 28.68 10.64
CA LEU A 283 6.80 27.68 10.55
C LEU A 283 7.10 27.03 11.88
N VAL A 284 7.05 27.77 12.99
CA VAL A 284 7.21 27.22 14.34
C VAL A 284 6.05 26.30 14.69
N GLU A 285 4.81 26.70 14.37
CA GLU A 285 3.62 25.87 14.60
C GLU A 285 3.71 24.56 13.81
N LEU A 286 4.01 24.61 12.52
CA LEU A 286 4.17 23.43 11.68
C LEU A 286 5.30 22.50 12.15
N GLN A 287 6.45 23.07 12.56
CA GLN A 287 7.55 22.27 13.13
C GLN A 287 7.12 21.60 14.44
N THR A 288 6.39 22.31 15.29
CA THR A 288 5.87 21.76 16.56
C THR A 288 4.88 20.62 16.30
N GLU A 289 3.98 20.77 15.34
CA GLU A 289 3.05 19.72 14.91
C GLU A 289 3.79 18.50 14.38
N ALA A 290 4.83 18.69 13.57
CA ALA A 290 5.65 17.60 13.05
C ALA A 290 6.33 16.81 14.19
N GLU A 291 6.85 17.50 15.23
CA GLU A 291 7.44 16.83 16.40
C GLU A 291 6.39 16.05 17.21
N MET A 292 5.22 16.64 17.46
CA MET A 292 4.13 15.93 18.14
C MET A 292 3.67 14.69 17.37
N LEU A 293 3.53 14.82 16.06
CA LEU A 293 3.13 13.70 15.20
C LEU A 293 4.20 12.59 15.17
N ARG A 294 5.48 12.94 15.11
CA ARG A 294 6.60 11.99 15.20
C ARG A 294 6.52 11.13 16.47
N LEU A 295 6.32 11.78 17.62
CA LEU A 295 6.19 11.10 18.89
C LEU A 295 4.96 10.18 18.92
N LEU A 296 3.83 10.60 18.35
CA LEU A 296 2.64 9.77 18.26
C LEU A 296 2.88 8.54 17.39
N ILE A 297 3.47 8.72 16.20
CA ILE A 297 3.79 7.61 15.28
C ILE A 297 4.74 6.62 15.94
N TYR A 298 5.86 7.09 16.51
CA TYR A 298 6.86 6.21 17.11
C TYR A 298 6.34 5.46 18.33
N LYS A 299 5.59 6.13 19.20
CA LYS A 299 4.93 5.49 20.34
C LYS A 299 3.95 4.42 19.87
N THR A 300 3.11 4.72 18.89
CA THR A 300 2.11 3.78 18.35
C THR A 300 2.80 2.58 17.69
N ALA A 301 3.80 2.81 16.85
CA ALA A 301 4.57 1.75 16.22
C ALA A 301 5.27 0.84 17.25
N ALA A 302 5.90 1.42 18.26
CA ALA A 302 6.52 0.65 19.35
C ALA A 302 5.49 -0.18 20.14
N GLN A 303 4.28 0.32 20.34
CA GLN A 303 3.20 -0.43 20.97
C GLN A 303 2.71 -1.58 20.09
N MET A 304 2.62 -1.37 18.76
CA MET A 304 2.30 -2.44 17.81
C MET A 304 3.33 -3.58 17.87
N ASP A 305 4.62 -3.26 17.98
CA ASP A 305 5.71 -4.25 18.06
C ASP A 305 5.70 -5.10 19.34
N GLN A 306 4.95 -4.67 20.36
CA GLN A 306 4.81 -5.38 21.65
C GLN A 306 3.52 -6.21 21.74
N MET A 307 2.75 -6.30 20.67
CA MET A 307 1.45 -6.98 20.64
C MET A 307 1.34 -7.95 19.47
N GLU A 308 0.52 -8.96 19.67
CA GLU A 308 0.07 -9.78 18.54
C GLU A 308 -0.76 -8.93 17.57
N LYS A 309 -0.62 -9.19 16.27
CA LYS A 309 -1.31 -8.39 15.22
C LYS A 309 -2.83 -8.30 15.41
N VAL A 310 -3.47 -9.37 15.91
CA VAL A 310 -4.90 -9.39 16.21
C VAL A 310 -5.27 -8.43 17.34
N ASP A 311 -4.39 -8.22 18.29
CA ASP A 311 -4.57 -7.28 19.42
C ASP A 311 -4.37 -5.83 18.97
N VAL A 312 -3.48 -5.56 18.01
CA VAL A 312 -3.32 -4.23 17.40
C VAL A 312 -4.67 -3.76 16.82
N ALA A 313 -5.35 -4.62 16.07
CA ALA A 313 -6.66 -4.30 15.49
C ALA A 313 -7.74 -4.00 16.54
N LYS A 314 -7.65 -4.58 17.73
CA LYS A 314 -8.62 -4.37 18.81
C LYS A 314 -8.27 -3.19 19.73
N LYS A 315 -6.98 -2.98 20.01
CA LYS A 315 -6.52 -2.09 21.08
C LYS A 315 -5.89 -0.77 20.61
N LEU A 316 -5.42 -0.71 19.34
CA LEU A 316 -4.68 0.43 18.80
C LEU A 316 -5.28 1.05 17.54
N THR A 317 -6.43 0.58 17.06
CA THR A 317 -7.06 1.11 15.84
C THR A 317 -7.26 2.63 15.89
N ASP A 318 -7.66 3.18 17.04
CA ASP A 318 -7.82 4.61 17.26
C ASP A 318 -6.48 5.35 17.12
N LYS A 319 -5.40 4.86 17.74
CA LYS A 319 -4.06 5.47 17.69
C LYS A 319 -3.47 5.43 16.28
N VAL A 320 -3.58 4.27 15.63
CA VAL A 320 -3.15 4.11 14.22
C VAL A 320 -3.92 5.06 13.31
N SER A 321 -5.22 5.18 13.50
CA SER A 321 -6.06 6.11 12.72
C SER A 321 -5.71 7.57 13.00
N MET A 322 -5.41 7.94 14.26
CA MET A 322 -4.93 9.30 14.61
C MET A 322 -3.62 9.63 13.91
N CYS A 323 -2.66 8.68 13.86
CA CYS A 323 -1.40 8.88 13.15
C CYS A 323 -1.65 9.17 11.66
N ASN A 324 -2.45 8.33 10.99
CA ASN A 324 -2.73 8.48 9.57
C ASN A 324 -3.58 9.71 9.24
N TYR A 325 -4.56 10.03 10.10
CA TYR A 325 -5.41 11.22 9.92
C TYR A 325 -4.61 12.51 10.02
N ARG A 326 -3.65 12.59 10.95
CA ARG A 326 -2.89 13.82 11.22
C ARG A 326 -1.73 14.02 10.24
N ALA A 327 -1.18 12.95 9.69
CA ALA A 327 -0.09 13.00 8.73
C ALA A 327 -0.53 13.40 7.33
#